data_2af7ee78a51735b27e47728476f188ab
#
_entry.id   2af7ee78a51735b27e47728476f188ab
#
_cell.length_a   1.000
_cell.length_b   1.000
_cell.length_c   1.000
_cell.angle_alpha   90.00
_cell.angle_beta   90.00
_cell.angle_gamma   90.00
#
_symmetry.space_group_name_H-M   'P 1'
#
loop_
_entity.id
_entity.type
_entity.pdbx_description
1 polymer ?
#
loop_
_entity_poly.entity_id
_entity_poly.type
_entity_poly.pdbx_seq_one_letter_code
_entity_poly.pdbx_strand_id
1 'polypeptide(L)'
;MLWIKKYVIISLLVLTACATNEQASDFDSSLYSGKPVESLTNDEPPKTEEEAISRGDIALTNKNVDLALYEYIRSLSFPNAVHKDKTLYTVGRIHLARENYELADKAFRASLAENPDNIGSLQELGTLYTKRGEKDVGKSYYIRALNADQIRMKGNPNITNDNITAETVATYRYDDKSPVAAYSGLGVLYDVRGDHGVAQALIRKGLDIDPRNVNALVSLGYSYYMEKEYSKAAHFTQAALSIKPSDERAINNLGLIALAKDQPRQALSIFSRHMTEPEALNNVGYFLILQGKPDEAIPYLQQAIDKNPAYYELANKNLERALAIVRERQDTSSVVLQ
;
A
#
# COMPACT_ATOMS: atom_id res chain seq x y z
N MET A 1 -31.70 -93.43 -3.61
CA MET A 1 -31.15 -92.29 -2.87
C MET A 1 -30.25 -91.60 -3.83
N LEU A 2 -30.74 -90.51 -4.46
CA LEU A 2 -30.01 -89.70 -5.47
C LEU A 2 -29.31 -88.56 -4.78
N TRP A 3 -28.02 -88.43 -4.98
CA TRP A 3 -27.22 -87.29 -4.62
C TRP A 3 -27.10 -86.35 -5.84
N ILE A 4 -27.68 -85.13 -5.72
CA ILE A 4 -27.58 -84.10 -6.75
C ILE A 4 -26.40 -83.23 -6.32
N LYS A 5 -25.31 -83.26 -7.13
CA LYS A 5 -24.19 -82.29 -6.97
C LYS A 5 -24.59 -80.99 -7.65
N LYS A 6 -24.69 -79.90 -6.89
CA LYS A 6 -24.81 -78.55 -7.35
C LYS A 6 -23.42 -78.02 -7.75
N TYR A 7 -23.24 -77.69 -9.01
CA TYR A 7 -22.09 -76.93 -9.47
C TYR A 7 -22.38 -75.43 -9.28
N VAL A 8 -21.56 -74.79 -8.47
CA VAL A 8 -21.56 -73.33 -8.32
C VAL A 8 -20.57 -72.82 -9.37
N ILE A 9 -21.09 -72.10 -10.38
CA ILE A 9 -20.27 -71.36 -11.36
C ILE A 9 -19.95 -70.05 -10.71
N ILE A 10 -18.68 -69.86 -10.28
CA ILE A 10 -18.14 -68.57 -9.87
C ILE A 10 -17.71 -67.83 -11.14
N SER A 11 -18.53 -66.89 -11.62
CA SER A 11 -18.15 -65.96 -12.65
C SER A 11 -17.18 -64.89 -12.02
N LEU A 12 -15.91 -65.00 -12.39
CA LEU A 12 -14.89 -64.02 -12.07
C LEU A 12 -15.17 -62.76 -12.93
N LEU A 13 -15.79 -61.76 -12.33
CA LEU A 13 -15.83 -60.41 -12.90
C LEU A 13 -14.45 -59.80 -12.73
N VAL A 14 -13.68 -59.78 -13.81
CA VAL A 14 -12.45 -58.98 -13.93
C VAL A 14 -12.87 -57.54 -14.05
N LEU A 15 -12.88 -56.83 -12.93
CA LEU A 15 -12.92 -55.37 -12.91
C LEU A 15 -11.54 -54.87 -13.41
N THR A 16 -11.47 -54.55 -14.68
CA THR A 16 -10.39 -53.67 -15.19
C THR A 16 -10.60 -52.31 -14.59
N ALA A 17 -9.95 -52.06 -13.45
CA ALA A 17 -9.73 -50.73 -12.98
C ALA A 17 -8.87 -50.00 -14.01
N CYS A 18 -9.48 -49.13 -14.82
CA CYS A 18 -8.75 -48.08 -15.49
C CYS A 18 -8.10 -47.28 -14.36
N ALA A 19 -6.84 -47.57 -14.08
CA ALA A 19 -5.99 -46.62 -13.37
C ALA A 19 -5.82 -45.41 -14.28
N THR A 20 -6.72 -44.46 -14.19
CA THR A 20 -6.41 -43.10 -14.57
C THR A 20 -5.21 -42.72 -13.76
N ASN A 21 -4.05 -42.61 -14.38
CA ASN A 21 -2.90 -41.93 -13.81
C ASN A 21 -3.31 -40.47 -13.63
N GLU A 22 -4.06 -40.19 -12.58
CA GLU A 22 -4.09 -38.88 -12.00
C GLU A 22 -2.67 -38.67 -11.46
N GLN A 23 -1.77 -38.13 -12.30
CA GLN A 23 -0.77 -37.24 -11.82
C GLN A 23 -1.56 -36.09 -11.18
N ALA A 24 -1.91 -36.27 -9.90
CA ALA A 24 -2.40 -35.19 -9.09
C ALA A 24 -1.34 -34.09 -9.25
N SER A 25 -1.66 -33.07 -10.00
CA SER A 25 -0.85 -31.88 -10.04
C SER A 25 -0.80 -31.40 -8.59
N ASP A 26 0.41 -31.28 -8.01
CA ASP A 26 0.64 -30.65 -6.70
C ASP A 26 0.29 -29.14 -6.77
N PHE A 27 -0.83 -28.82 -7.38
CA PHE A 27 -1.33 -27.47 -7.51
C PHE A 27 -1.81 -26.99 -6.14
N ASP A 28 -1.03 -26.11 -5.51
CA ASP A 28 -1.43 -25.47 -4.26
C ASP A 28 -2.57 -24.47 -4.46
N SER A 29 -3.80 -25.00 -4.41
CA SER A 29 -5.02 -24.19 -4.51
C SER A 29 -5.15 -23.16 -3.39
N SER A 30 -4.33 -23.21 -2.34
CA SER A 30 -4.39 -22.32 -1.18
C SER A 30 -4.01 -20.87 -1.51
N LEU A 31 -3.34 -20.63 -2.63
CA LEU A 31 -3.00 -19.30 -3.16
C LEU A 31 -3.83 -18.94 -4.39
N TYR A 32 -4.78 -19.80 -4.79
CA TYR A 32 -5.60 -19.54 -5.97
C TYR A 32 -6.94 -18.91 -5.58
N SER A 33 -7.27 -17.79 -6.19
CA SER A 33 -8.58 -17.11 -6.09
C SER A 33 -9.03 -16.61 -7.46
N GLY A 34 -9.36 -17.52 -8.34
CA GLY A 34 -9.78 -17.22 -9.71
C GLY A 34 -10.98 -18.06 -10.16
N LYS A 35 -11.27 -18.00 -11.45
CA LYS A 35 -12.28 -18.86 -12.09
C LYS A 35 -11.89 -20.35 -11.98
N PRO A 36 -12.86 -21.28 -12.07
CA PRO A 36 -12.56 -22.71 -12.12
C PRO A 36 -11.49 -23.02 -13.17
N VAL A 37 -10.49 -23.81 -12.78
CA VAL A 37 -9.30 -24.09 -13.60
C VAL A 37 -9.66 -24.68 -14.96
N GLU A 38 -10.68 -25.53 -15.00
CA GLU A 38 -11.18 -26.18 -16.21
C GLU A 38 -11.73 -25.19 -17.25
N SER A 39 -12.04 -23.97 -16.83
CA SER A 39 -12.53 -22.91 -17.72
C SER A 39 -11.44 -21.98 -18.25
N LEU A 40 -10.18 -22.15 -17.82
CA LEU A 40 -9.10 -21.20 -18.12
C LEU A 40 -8.35 -21.50 -19.40
N THR A 41 -8.03 -22.79 -19.62
CA THR A 41 -7.25 -23.23 -20.79
C THR A 41 -7.49 -24.70 -21.07
N ASN A 42 -7.42 -25.05 -22.37
CA ASN A 42 -7.39 -26.44 -22.87
C ASN A 42 -5.98 -26.82 -23.38
N ASP A 43 -4.98 -25.97 -23.14
CA ASP A 43 -3.63 -26.21 -23.60
C ASP A 43 -2.99 -27.36 -22.83
N GLU A 44 -2.04 -28.05 -23.51
CA GLU A 44 -1.22 -29.04 -22.83
C GLU A 44 -0.52 -28.45 -21.61
N PRO A 45 -0.36 -29.21 -20.52
CA PRO A 45 0.38 -28.78 -19.36
C PRO A 45 1.80 -28.32 -19.70
N PRO A 46 2.31 -27.21 -19.05
CA PRO A 46 3.70 -26.82 -19.21
C PRO A 46 4.62 -27.92 -18.70
N LYS A 47 5.77 -28.07 -19.37
CA LYS A 47 6.74 -29.14 -19.07
C LYS A 47 7.85 -28.67 -18.13
N THR A 48 8.04 -27.38 -17.97
CA THR A 48 9.06 -26.78 -17.12
C THR A 48 8.52 -25.58 -16.33
N GLU A 49 9.23 -25.22 -15.25
CA GLU A 49 8.96 -24.00 -14.47
C GLU A 49 8.93 -22.76 -15.37
N GLU A 50 9.94 -22.62 -16.23
CA GLU A 50 10.10 -21.44 -17.09
C GLU A 50 8.96 -21.34 -18.11
N GLU A 51 8.48 -22.48 -18.63
CA GLU A 51 7.34 -22.49 -19.52
C GLU A 51 6.06 -22.03 -18.81
N ALA A 52 5.83 -22.50 -17.59
CA ALA A 52 4.67 -22.08 -16.79
C ALA A 52 4.76 -20.58 -16.45
N ILE A 53 5.93 -20.09 -16.03
CA ILE A 53 6.14 -18.65 -15.75
C ILE A 53 5.89 -17.83 -17.03
N SER A 54 6.46 -18.23 -18.17
CA SER A 54 6.27 -17.54 -19.45
C SER A 54 4.81 -17.47 -19.87
N ARG A 55 4.04 -18.55 -19.67
CA ARG A 55 2.58 -18.55 -19.93
C ARG A 55 1.85 -17.60 -19.00
N GLY A 56 2.25 -17.55 -17.73
CA GLY A 56 1.75 -16.59 -16.75
C GLY A 56 2.01 -15.14 -17.18
N ASP A 57 3.23 -14.83 -17.64
CA ASP A 57 3.61 -13.50 -18.14
C ASP A 57 2.78 -13.08 -19.36
N ILE A 58 2.59 -13.99 -20.30
CA ILE A 58 1.75 -13.78 -21.51
C ILE A 58 0.29 -13.54 -21.09
N ALA A 59 -0.24 -14.35 -20.19
CA ALA A 59 -1.61 -14.20 -19.71
C ALA A 59 -1.80 -12.86 -18.97
N LEU A 60 -0.84 -12.44 -18.15
CA LEU A 60 -0.87 -11.16 -17.45
C LEU A 60 -0.82 -9.98 -18.42
N THR A 61 0.03 -10.05 -19.45
CA THR A 61 0.12 -9.04 -20.52
C THR A 61 -1.22 -8.91 -21.27
N ASN A 62 -1.89 -10.03 -21.49
CA ASN A 62 -3.22 -10.09 -22.10
C ASN A 62 -4.38 -9.78 -21.14
N LYS A 63 -4.07 -9.32 -19.92
CA LYS A 63 -5.04 -9.00 -18.86
C LYS A 63 -5.90 -10.19 -18.41
N ASN A 64 -5.51 -11.42 -18.74
CA ASN A 64 -6.13 -12.63 -18.23
C ASN A 64 -5.49 -13.02 -16.89
N VAL A 65 -5.87 -12.29 -15.84
CA VAL A 65 -5.24 -12.38 -14.53
C VAL A 65 -5.50 -13.74 -13.85
N ASP A 66 -6.64 -14.39 -14.12
CA ASP A 66 -6.93 -15.71 -13.55
C ASP A 66 -6.03 -16.78 -14.14
N LEU A 67 -5.84 -16.77 -15.47
CA LEU A 67 -4.91 -17.68 -16.14
C LEU A 67 -3.46 -17.40 -15.70
N ALA A 68 -3.07 -16.13 -15.58
CA ALA A 68 -1.75 -15.77 -15.09
C ALA A 68 -1.50 -16.34 -13.70
N LEU A 69 -2.44 -16.14 -12.78
CA LEU A 69 -2.36 -16.65 -11.41
C LEU A 69 -2.26 -18.18 -11.40
N TYR A 70 -3.06 -18.86 -12.22
CA TYR A 70 -3.02 -20.31 -12.36
C TYR A 70 -1.65 -20.82 -12.82
N GLU A 71 -1.10 -20.25 -13.89
CA GLU A 71 0.19 -20.68 -14.44
C GLU A 71 1.36 -20.38 -13.48
N TYR A 72 1.35 -19.23 -12.78
CA TYR A 72 2.36 -18.93 -11.77
C TYR A 72 2.30 -19.91 -10.58
N ILE A 73 1.10 -20.22 -10.04
CA ILE A 73 0.98 -21.18 -8.95
C ILE A 73 1.42 -22.56 -9.41
N ARG A 74 1.09 -22.93 -10.65
CA ARG A 74 1.51 -24.19 -11.25
C ARG A 74 3.02 -24.29 -11.39
N SER A 75 3.73 -23.21 -11.69
CA SER A 75 5.19 -23.21 -11.78
C SER A 75 5.86 -23.60 -10.45
N LEU A 76 5.19 -23.37 -9.30
CA LEU A 76 5.70 -23.70 -7.98
C LEU A 76 5.74 -25.23 -7.71
N SER A 77 4.95 -26.02 -8.44
CA SER A 77 4.87 -27.47 -8.24
C SER A 77 5.98 -28.26 -8.93
N PHE A 78 6.82 -27.60 -9.74
CA PHE A 78 7.95 -28.27 -10.36
C PHE A 78 9.04 -28.64 -9.33
N PRO A 79 9.51 -29.90 -9.28
CA PRO A 79 10.45 -30.35 -8.23
C PRO A 79 11.75 -29.57 -8.17
N ASN A 80 12.21 -29.06 -9.31
CA ASN A 80 13.48 -28.32 -9.45
C ASN A 80 13.23 -26.83 -9.69
N ALA A 81 12.11 -26.28 -9.23
CA ALA A 81 11.80 -24.87 -9.38
C ALA A 81 12.82 -24.01 -8.63
N VAL A 82 13.44 -23.07 -9.35
CA VAL A 82 14.51 -22.18 -8.84
C VAL A 82 14.07 -20.73 -8.70
N HIS A 83 12.88 -20.40 -9.20
CA HIS A 83 12.33 -19.04 -9.18
C HIS A 83 11.15 -18.85 -8.21
N LYS A 84 10.96 -19.78 -7.27
CA LYS A 84 9.80 -19.81 -6.36
C LYS A 84 9.59 -18.49 -5.62
N ASP A 85 10.65 -17.90 -5.10
CA ASP A 85 10.58 -16.63 -4.37
C ASP A 85 10.03 -15.49 -5.24
N LYS A 86 10.48 -15.38 -6.49
CA LYS A 86 10.04 -14.35 -7.43
C LYS A 86 8.61 -14.59 -7.92
N THR A 87 8.29 -15.86 -8.19
CA THR A 87 6.93 -16.23 -8.60
C THR A 87 5.93 -15.97 -7.49
N LEU A 88 6.25 -16.35 -6.25
CA LEU A 88 5.41 -16.07 -5.07
C LEU A 88 5.26 -14.57 -4.82
N TYR A 89 6.31 -13.78 -5.03
CA TYR A 89 6.22 -12.33 -5.02
C TYR A 89 5.22 -11.82 -6.09
N THR A 90 5.28 -12.34 -7.31
CA THR A 90 4.36 -11.96 -8.40
C THR A 90 2.92 -12.34 -8.05
N VAL A 91 2.68 -13.54 -7.52
CA VAL A 91 1.38 -14.00 -7.02
C VAL A 91 0.85 -13.04 -5.93
N GLY A 92 1.69 -12.68 -4.98
CA GLY A 92 1.35 -11.69 -3.93
C GLY A 92 0.95 -10.33 -4.51
N ARG A 93 1.67 -9.85 -5.53
CA ARG A 93 1.35 -8.62 -6.25
C ARG A 93 0.00 -8.67 -6.96
N ILE A 94 -0.33 -9.81 -7.56
CA ILE A 94 -1.64 -10.03 -8.20
C ILE A 94 -2.75 -9.96 -7.16
N HIS A 95 -2.58 -10.62 -6.02
CA HIS A 95 -3.56 -10.58 -4.93
C HIS A 95 -3.71 -9.17 -4.36
N LEU A 96 -2.61 -8.44 -4.18
CA LEU A 96 -2.63 -7.06 -3.71
C LEU A 96 -3.41 -6.14 -4.67
N ALA A 97 -3.23 -6.32 -5.99
CA ALA A 97 -3.97 -5.57 -7.00
C ALA A 97 -5.47 -5.91 -7.04
N ARG A 98 -5.86 -7.08 -6.54
CA ARG A 98 -7.25 -7.52 -6.36
C ARG A 98 -7.82 -7.21 -4.97
N GLU A 99 -7.06 -6.51 -4.14
CA GLU A 99 -7.41 -6.22 -2.75
C GLU A 99 -7.60 -7.48 -1.86
N ASN A 100 -7.08 -8.63 -2.29
CA ASN A 100 -7.07 -9.88 -1.55
C ASN A 100 -5.88 -9.89 -0.56
N TYR A 101 -5.93 -9.03 0.44
CA TYR A 101 -4.80 -8.75 1.35
C TYR A 101 -4.31 -9.98 2.12
N GLU A 102 -5.18 -10.91 2.48
CA GLU A 102 -4.79 -12.15 3.19
C GLU A 102 -3.97 -13.09 2.29
N LEU A 103 -4.39 -13.25 1.04
CA LEU A 103 -3.63 -14.06 0.08
C LEU A 103 -2.34 -13.38 -0.35
N ALA A 104 -2.33 -12.05 -0.42
CA ALA A 104 -1.10 -11.28 -0.66
C ALA A 104 -0.09 -11.49 0.48
N ASP A 105 -0.51 -11.37 1.74
CA ASP A 105 0.33 -11.64 2.91
C ASP A 105 0.88 -13.07 2.87
N LYS A 106 0.03 -14.07 2.63
CA LYS A 106 0.42 -15.47 2.53
C LYS A 106 1.47 -15.70 1.45
N ALA A 107 1.27 -15.14 0.25
CA ALA A 107 2.19 -15.30 -0.87
C ALA A 107 3.54 -14.61 -0.62
N PHE A 108 3.55 -13.39 -0.06
CA PHE A 108 4.80 -12.70 0.28
C PHE A 108 5.56 -13.41 1.39
N ARG A 109 4.89 -13.96 2.40
CA ARG A 109 5.54 -14.77 3.44
C ARG A 109 6.12 -16.06 2.89
N ALA A 110 5.40 -16.73 1.98
CA ALA A 110 5.91 -17.90 1.27
C ALA A 110 7.14 -17.55 0.42
N SER A 111 7.14 -16.38 -0.25
CA SER A 111 8.32 -15.86 -0.96
C SER A 111 9.52 -15.69 -0.02
N LEU A 112 9.30 -15.18 1.21
CA LEU A 112 10.36 -15.03 2.21
C LEU A 112 10.81 -16.36 2.83
N ALA A 113 10.00 -17.40 2.80
CA ALA A 113 10.41 -18.74 3.21
C ALA A 113 11.40 -19.36 2.21
N GLU A 114 11.22 -19.09 0.90
CA GLU A 114 12.16 -19.50 -0.15
C GLU A 114 13.42 -18.61 -0.19
N ASN A 115 13.26 -17.30 -0.01
CA ASN A 115 14.35 -16.33 0.00
C ASN A 115 14.10 -15.24 1.07
N PRO A 116 14.70 -15.34 2.26
CA PRO A 116 14.50 -14.38 3.36
C PRO A 116 14.86 -12.92 3.01
N ASP A 117 15.68 -12.72 1.98
CA ASP A 117 16.17 -11.42 1.52
C ASP A 117 15.46 -10.94 0.24
N ASN A 118 14.29 -11.51 -0.09
CA ASN A 118 13.49 -11.00 -1.21
C ASN A 118 12.98 -9.59 -0.91
N ILE A 119 13.70 -8.59 -1.42
CA ILE A 119 13.47 -7.14 -1.16
C ILE A 119 12.04 -6.74 -1.52
N GLY A 120 11.52 -7.27 -2.64
CA GLY A 120 10.16 -6.97 -3.09
C GLY A 120 9.12 -7.40 -2.05
N SER A 121 9.19 -8.65 -1.60
CA SER A 121 8.25 -9.20 -0.60
C SER A 121 8.38 -8.49 0.75
N LEU A 122 9.60 -8.15 1.16
CA LEU A 122 9.84 -7.40 2.39
C LEU A 122 9.19 -6.01 2.36
N GLN A 123 9.37 -5.24 1.30
CA GLN A 123 8.78 -3.91 1.23
C GLN A 123 7.24 -3.94 1.10
N GLU A 124 6.68 -4.93 0.38
CA GLU A 124 5.22 -5.05 0.26
C GLU A 124 4.58 -5.45 1.60
N LEU A 125 5.18 -6.37 2.35
CA LEU A 125 4.75 -6.69 3.71
C LEU A 125 4.85 -5.48 4.64
N GLY A 126 5.96 -4.73 4.57
CA GLY A 126 6.11 -3.46 5.29
C GLY A 126 4.94 -2.51 5.03
N THR A 127 4.57 -2.34 3.77
CA THR A 127 3.45 -1.49 3.35
C THR A 127 2.11 -2.05 3.83
N LEU A 128 1.88 -3.35 3.69
CA LEU A 128 0.64 -4.02 4.08
C LEU A 128 0.38 -3.89 5.58
N TYR A 129 1.39 -4.23 6.41
CA TYR A 129 1.25 -4.15 7.86
C TYR A 129 1.10 -2.71 8.37
N THR A 130 1.82 -1.77 7.77
CA THR A 130 1.66 -0.34 8.09
C THR A 130 0.25 0.15 7.80
N LYS A 131 -0.34 -0.24 6.65
CA LYS A 131 -1.72 0.09 6.29
C LYS A 131 -2.76 -0.55 7.21
N ARG A 132 -2.49 -1.75 7.74
CA ARG A 132 -3.32 -2.41 8.74
C ARG A 132 -3.23 -1.78 10.15
N GLY A 133 -2.33 -0.81 10.34
CA GLY A 133 -2.07 -0.18 11.63
C GLY A 133 -1.03 -0.90 12.50
N GLU A 134 -0.50 -2.01 12.04
CA GLU A 134 0.55 -2.81 12.70
C GLU A 134 1.94 -2.19 12.41
N LYS A 135 2.14 -0.96 12.89
CA LYS A 135 3.27 -0.10 12.52
C LYS A 135 4.63 -0.71 12.88
N ASP A 136 4.76 -1.39 14.01
CA ASP A 136 6.03 -1.98 14.43
C ASP A 136 6.41 -3.19 13.55
N VAL A 137 5.43 -4.00 13.17
CA VAL A 137 5.61 -5.11 12.24
C VAL A 137 6.02 -4.56 10.86
N GLY A 138 5.29 -3.57 10.35
CA GLY A 138 5.61 -2.91 9.09
C GLY A 138 7.02 -2.29 9.09
N LYS A 139 7.38 -1.62 10.18
CA LYS A 139 8.73 -1.06 10.39
C LYS A 139 9.83 -2.12 10.32
N SER A 140 9.60 -3.27 10.97
CA SER A 140 10.56 -4.39 10.95
C SER A 140 10.80 -4.90 9.53
N TYR A 141 9.75 -5.07 8.74
CA TYR A 141 9.87 -5.49 7.34
C TYR A 141 10.60 -4.46 6.48
N TYR A 142 10.35 -3.16 6.65
CA TYR A 142 11.08 -2.12 5.92
C TYR A 142 12.58 -2.14 6.25
N ILE A 143 12.94 -2.27 7.53
CA ILE A 143 14.35 -2.37 7.96
C ILE A 143 15.02 -3.60 7.35
N ARG A 144 14.33 -4.75 7.33
CA ARG A 144 14.83 -5.94 6.66
C ARG A 144 15.04 -5.71 5.16
N ALA A 145 14.12 -5.01 4.49
CA ALA A 145 14.25 -4.67 3.07
C ALA A 145 15.48 -3.80 2.81
N LEU A 146 15.74 -2.80 3.68
CA LEU A 146 16.93 -1.97 3.57
C LEU A 146 18.22 -2.78 3.82
N ASN A 147 18.24 -3.69 4.82
CA ASN A 147 19.38 -4.56 5.07
C ASN A 147 19.66 -5.50 3.90
N ALA A 148 18.63 -6.14 3.34
CA ALA A 148 18.75 -6.99 2.16
C ALA A 148 19.30 -6.20 0.96
N ASP A 149 18.87 -4.96 0.79
CA ASP A 149 19.39 -4.07 -0.25
C ASP A 149 20.88 -3.70 0.01
N GLN A 150 21.26 -3.39 1.24
CA GLN A 150 22.66 -3.15 1.58
C GLN A 150 23.55 -4.39 1.34
N ILE A 151 23.07 -5.61 1.61
CA ILE A 151 23.77 -6.86 1.25
C ILE A 151 23.96 -6.91 -0.27
N ARG A 152 22.91 -6.71 -1.04
CA ARG A 152 22.94 -6.69 -2.50
C ARG A 152 23.93 -5.63 -3.04
N MET A 153 23.96 -4.46 -2.43
CA MET A 153 24.80 -3.31 -2.82
C MET A 153 26.24 -3.38 -2.24
N LYS A 154 26.58 -4.44 -1.49
CA LYS A 154 27.85 -4.56 -0.76
C LYS A 154 28.11 -3.35 0.16
N GLY A 155 27.04 -2.86 0.78
CA GLY A 155 27.03 -1.82 1.80
C GLY A 155 27.08 -2.40 3.21
N ASN A 156 26.65 -1.61 4.21
CA ASN A 156 26.57 -2.05 5.59
C ASN A 156 25.13 -2.51 5.92
N PRO A 157 24.87 -3.83 6.12
CA PRO A 157 23.54 -4.36 6.40
C PRO A 157 23.16 -4.30 7.89
N ASN A 158 23.85 -3.52 8.72
CA ASN A 158 23.58 -3.44 10.16
C ASN A 158 22.61 -2.30 10.50
N ILE A 159 21.47 -2.24 9.79
CA ILE A 159 20.42 -1.25 10.03
C ILE A 159 19.47 -1.80 11.09
N THR A 160 19.29 -1.06 12.19
CA THR A 160 18.40 -1.39 13.30
C THR A 160 17.54 -0.18 13.67
N ASN A 161 16.53 -0.39 14.51
CA ASN A 161 15.70 0.72 15.02
C ASN A 161 16.51 1.81 15.72
N ASP A 162 17.63 1.42 16.35
CA ASP A 162 18.37 2.30 17.28
C ASP A 162 19.47 3.09 16.56
N ASN A 163 19.86 2.68 15.32
CA ASN A 163 20.93 3.32 14.59
C ASN A 163 20.50 4.07 13.32
N ILE A 164 19.20 4.20 13.09
CA ILE A 164 18.68 5.01 11.97
C ILE A 164 18.70 6.48 12.38
N THR A 165 19.67 7.21 11.85
CA THR A 165 19.80 8.67 11.96
C THR A 165 19.91 9.30 10.58
N ALA A 166 19.79 10.62 10.46
CA ALA A 166 19.96 11.30 9.17
C ALA A 166 21.37 11.04 8.59
N GLU A 167 22.39 10.99 9.45
CA GLU A 167 23.79 10.73 9.07
C GLU A 167 23.99 9.29 8.59
N THR A 168 23.40 8.30 9.29
CA THR A 168 23.53 6.90 8.86
C THR A 168 22.78 6.63 7.55
N VAL A 169 21.59 7.21 7.37
CA VAL A 169 20.81 7.13 6.13
C VAL A 169 21.60 7.68 4.94
N ALA A 170 22.37 8.76 5.13
CA ALA A 170 23.19 9.33 4.06
C ALA A 170 24.24 8.34 3.54
N THR A 171 24.72 7.40 4.39
CA THR A 171 25.73 6.40 4.02
C THR A 171 25.17 5.19 3.27
N TYR A 172 23.84 4.98 3.25
CA TYR A 172 23.24 3.81 2.60
C TYR A 172 23.43 3.88 1.08
N ARG A 173 23.94 2.77 0.53
CA ARG A 173 24.11 2.60 -0.91
C ARG A 173 22.77 2.34 -1.56
N TYR A 174 22.59 2.80 -2.78
CA TYR A 174 21.36 2.61 -3.55
C TYR A 174 21.63 2.62 -5.06
N ASP A 175 20.71 2.04 -5.81
CA ASP A 175 20.59 2.08 -7.26
C ASP A 175 19.09 2.15 -7.67
N ASP A 176 18.80 2.01 -8.96
CA ASP A 176 17.44 2.02 -9.51
C ASP A 176 16.55 0.85 -9.08
N LYS A 177 17.14 -0.20 -8.47
CA LYS A 177 16.43 -1.38 -7.93
C LYS A 177 16.25 -1.34 -6.42
N SER A 178 16.76 -0.34 -5.76
CA SER A 178 16.63 -0.19 -4.31
C SER A 178 15.18 0.07 -3.88
N PRO A 179 14.78 -0.35 -2.66
CA PRO A 179 13.39 -0.38 -2.23
C PRO A 179 12.83 1.01 -1.86
N VAL A 180 12.37 1.76 -2.85
CA VAL A 180 11.79 3.10 -2.68
C VAL A 180 10.63 3.11 -1.66
N ALA A 181 9.76 2.09 -1.69
CA ALA A 181 8.63 2.01 -0.77
C ALA A 181 9.09 1.77 0.68
N ALA A 182 10.20 1.04 0.90
CA ALA A 182 10.76 0.85 2.23
C ALA A 182 11.36 2.15 2.77
N TYR A 183 12.12 2.89 1.97
CA TYR A 183 12.65 4.19 2.37
C TYR A 183 11.51 5.18 2.70
N SER A 184 10.54 5.32 1.79
CA SER A 184 9.44 6.27 1.98
C SER A 184 8.51 5.87 3.12
N GLY A 185 8.17 4.57 3.22
CA GLY A 185 7.28 4.05 4.26
C GLY A 185 7.91 4.17 5.65
N LEU A 186 9.19 3.82 5.78
CA LEU A 186 9.94 3.99 7.02
C LEU A 186 10.02 5.47 7.39
N GLY A 187 10.31 6.35 6.42
CA GLY A 187 10.32 7.80 6.63
C GLY A 187 8.99 8.32 7.18
N VAL A 188 7.85 7.90 6.62
CA VAL A 188 6.52 8.27 7.15
C VAL A 188 6.33 7.79 8.60
N LEU A 189 6.81 6.60 8.95
CA LEU A 189 6.71 6.10 10.33
C LEU A 189 7.54 6.94 11.32
N TYR A 190 8.71 7.43 10.93
CA TYR A 190 9.51 8.37 11.72
C TYR A 190 8.84 9.74 11.81
N ASP A 191 8.25 10.22 10.72
CA ASP A 191 7.55 11.51 10.68
C ASP A 191 6.35 11.56 11.66
N VAL A 192 5.56 10.48 11.69
CA VAL A 192 4.43 10.32 12.64
C VAL A 192 4.89 10.34 14.11
N ARG A 193 6.14 9.93 14.39
CA ARG A 193 6.74 9.99 15.73
C ARG A 193 7.32 11.37 16.08
N GLY A 194 7.37 12.29 15.12
CA GLY A 194 7.99 13.61 15.28
C GLY A 194 9.49 13.65 14.97
N ASP A 195 10.07 12.55 14.51
CA ASP A 195 11.50 12.47 14.14
C ASP A 195 11.68 12.97 12.68
N HIS A 196 11.30 14.23 12.43
CA HIS A 196 11.23 14.81 11.08
C HIS A 196 12.57 14.78 10.34
N GLY A 197 13.69 15.01 11.03
CA GLY A 197 15.02 14.98 10.40
C GLY A 197 15.36 13.59 9.80
N VAL A 198 15.10 12.53 10.54
CA VAL A 198 15.27 11.14 10.05
C VAL A 198 14.28 10.83 8.94
N ALA A 199 13.03 11.24 9.11
CA ALA A 199 11.98 11.06 8.12
C ALA A 199 12.37 11.66 6.77
N GLN A 200 12.80 12.89 6.77
CA GLN A 200 13.23 13.63 5.56
C GLN A 200 14.44 12.97 4.91
N ALA A 201 15.43 12.52 5.68
CA ALA A 201 16.59 11.82 5.16
C ALA A 201 16.20 10.53 4.42
N LEU A 202 15.31 9.72 5.02
CA LEU A 202 14.79 8.49 4.43
C LEU A 202 13.96 8.77 3.16
N ILE A 203 13.00 9.71 3.22
CA ILE A 203 12.15 10.01 2.07
C ILE A 203 12.97 10.60 0.92
N ARG A 204 13.95 11.46 1.21
CA ARG A 204 14.89 11.98 0.19
C ARG A 204 15.68 10.87 -0.47
N LYS A 205 16.17 9.88 0.31
CA LYS A 205 16.85 8.71 -0.26
C LYS A 205 15.93 7.96 -1.24
N GLY A 206 14.64 7.81 -0.90
CA GLY A 206 13.64 7.28 -1.83
C GLY A 206 13.47 8.13 -3.10
N LEU A 207 13.53 9.46 -2.99
CA LEU A 207 13.45 10.38 -4.12
C LEU A 207 14.75 10.42 -4.96
N ASP A 208 15.91 10.13 -4.36
CA ASP A 208 17.14 9.97 -5.12
C ASP A 208 17.06 8.74 -6.08
N ILE A 209 16.32 7.69 -5.66
CA ILE A 209 16.08 6.48 -6.46
C ILE A 209 14.96 6.72 -7.49
N ASP A 210 13.82 7.27 -7.06
CA ASP A 210 12.68 7.62 -7.93
C ASP A 210 12.25 9.06 -7.70
N PRO A 211 12.83 10.01 -8.45
CA PRO A 211 12.54 11.46 -8.33
C PRO A 211 11.07 11.82 -8.65
N ARG A 212 10.35 10.93 -9.31
CA ARG A 212 8.95 11.16 -9.70
C ARG A 212 7.94 10.46 -8.78
N ASN A 213 8.38 9.92 -7.65
CA ASN A 213 7.51 9.24 -6.70
C ASN A 213 6.57 10.24 -6.01
N VAL A 214 5.33 10.32 -6.50
CA VAL A 214 4.31 11.24 -5.97
C VAL A 214 4.09 11.05 -4.47
N ASN A 215 4.05 9.79 -4.00
CA ASN A 215 3.85 9.51 -2.59
C ASN A 215 4.98 10.05 -1.71
N ALA A 216 6.22 9.89 -2.13
CA ALA A 216 7.39 10.40 -1.43
C ALA A 216 7.41 11.94 -1.44
N LEU A 217 7.13 12.58 -2.59
CA LEU A 217 7.03 14.03 -2.70
C LEU A 217 5.97 14.61 -1.77
N VAL A 218 4.76 14.03 -1.73
CA VAL A 218 3.68 14.46 -0.85
C VAL A 218 4.08 14.31 0.62
N SER A 219 4.68 13.17 0.99
CA SER A 219 5.12 12.91 2.37
C SER A 219 6.23 13.87 2.79
N LEU A 220 7.20 14.16 1.93
CA LEU A 220 8.26 15.11 2.21
C LEU A 220 7.72 16.55 2.34
N GLY A 221 6.77 16.92 1.48
CA GLY A 221 6.06 18.20 1.60
C GLY A 221 5.35 18.37 2.92
N TYR A 222 4.66 17.31 3.38
CA TYR A 222 3.98 17.31 4.68
C TYR A 222 4.97 17.37 5.85
N SER A 223 6.07 16.62 5.80
CA SER A 223 7.11 16.65 6.82
C SER A 223 7.70 18.07 7.01
N TYR A 224 7.99 18.77 5.90
CA TYR A 224 8.41 20.18 5.97
C TYR A 224 7.31 21.12 6.49
N TYR A 225 6.04 20.83 6.19
CA TYR A 225 4.92 21.59 6.75
C TYR A 225 4.90 21.45 8.29
N MET A 226 5.11 20.27 8.83
CA MET A 226 5.16 20.03 10.29
C MET A 226 6.29 20.80 10.96
N GLU A 227 7.44 20.96 10.30
CA GLU A 227 8.55 21.80 10.76
C GLU A 227 8.37 23.32 10.49
N LYS A 228 7.21 23.72 9.94
CA LYS A 228 6.91 25.12 9.55
C LYS A 228 7.81 25.66 8.44
N GLU A 229 8.53 24.80 7.73
CA GLU A 229 9.35 25.13 6.56
C GLU A 229 8.47 25.26 5.30
N TYR A 230 7.51 26.17 5.35
CA TYR A 230 6.42 26.28 4.38
C TYR A 230 6.87 26.46 2.92
N SER A 231 8.03 27.07 2.69
CA SER A 231 8.59 27.24 1.35
C SER A 231 9.04 25.90 0.75
N LYS A 232 9.74 25.08 1.54
CA LYS A 232 10.14 23.74 1.14
C LYS A 232 8.92 22.82 1.01
N ALA A 233 7.98 22.91 1.95
CA ALA A 233 6.72 22.17 1.90
C ALA A 233 5.96 22.43 0.59
N ALA A 234 5.81 23.71 0.21
CA ALA A 234 5.16 24.08 -1.04
C ALA A 234 5.91 23.56 -2.27
N HIS A 235 7.24 23.63 -2.27
CA HIS A 235 8.08 23.14 -3.39
C HIS A 235 7.83 21.65 -3.67
N PHE A 236 7.93 20.78 -2.67
CA PHE A 236 7.72 19.34 -2.86
C PHE A 236 6.27 18.98 -3.16
N THR A 237 5.32 19.67 -2.53
CA THR A 237 3.89 19.46 -2.81
C THR A 237 3.52 19.88 -4.24
N GLN A 238 4.06 21.00 -4.76
CA GLN A 238 3.88 21.42 -6.14
C GLN A 238 4.55 20.47 -7.12
N ALA A 239 5.73 19.93 -6.79
CA ALA A 239 6.38 18.90 -7.59
C ALA A 239 5.49 17.64 -7.71
N ALA A 240 4.84 17.22 -6.64
CA ALA A 240 3.86 16.12 -6.66
C ALA A 240 2.68 16.45 -7.60
N LEU A 241 2.11 17.65 -7.51
CA LEU A 241 0.99 18.08 -8.36
C LEU A 241 1.38 18.27 -9.82
N SER A 242 2.63 18.57 -10.12
CA SER A 242 3.11 18.63 -11.53
C SER A 242 3.12 17.25 -12.19
N ILE A 243 3.23 16.17 -11.42
CA ILE A 243 3.21 14.77 -11.87
C ILE A 243 1.79 14.23 -11.87
N LYS A 244 1.05 14.46 -10.79
CA LYS A 244 -0.34 14.01 -10.60
C LYS A 244 -1.21 15.18 -10.13
N PRO A 245 -1.78 15.98 -11.04
CA PRO A 245 -2.55 17.18 -10.71
C PRO A 245 -3.77 16.93 -9.81
N SER A 246 -4.33 15.71 -9.84
CA SER A 246 -5.51 15.31 -9.04
C SER A 246 -5.16 14.56 -7.76
N ASP A 247 -3.93 14.62 -7.25
CA ASP A 247 -3.59 13.97 -5.98
C ASP A 247 -4.17 14.75 -4.81
N GLU A 248 -5.22 14.19 -4.19
CA GLU A 248 -5.99 14.83 -3.11
C GLU A 248 -5.11 15.20 -1.91
N ARG A 249 -4.12 14.36 -1.56
CA ARG A 249 -3.23 14.64 -0.43
C ARG A 249 -2.33 15.83 -0.71
N ALA A 250 -1.81 15.92 -1.94
CA ALA A 250 -1.00 17.06 -2.36
C ALA A 250 -1.84 18.36 -2.40
N ILE A 251 -3.08 18.30 -2.90
CA ILE A 251 -4.01 19.44 -2.89
C ILE A 251 -4.28 19.89 -1.45
N ASN A 252 -4.59 18.95 -0.56
CA ASN A 252 -4.85 19.24 0.85
C ASN A 252 -3.61 19.84 1.53
N ASN A 253 -2.43 19.27 1.30
CA ASN A 253 -1.18 19.81 1.83
C ASN A 253 -0.91 21.23 1.35
N LEU A 254 -1.12 21.52 0.06
CA LEU A 254 -0.92 22.86 -0.48
C LEU A 254 -1.91 23.87 0.12
N GLY A 255 -3.17 23.46 0.32
CA GLY A 255 -4.19 24.24 1.02
C GLY A 255 -3.79 24.52 2.49
N LEU A 256 -3.32 23.49 3.21
CA LEU A 256 -2.80 23.61 4.57
C LEU A 256 -1.63 24.59 4.65
N ILE A 257 -0.69 24.53 3.71
CA ILE A 257 0.46 25.43 3.64
C ILE A 257 -0.02 26.88 3.43
N ALA A 258 -1.01 27.08 2.54
CA ALA A 258 -1.57 28.42 2.31
C ALA A 258 -2.24 28.98 3.58
N LEU A 259 -3.02 28.14 4.29
CA LEU A 259 -3.65 28.52 5.57
C LEU A 259 -2.61 28.82 6.67
N ALA A 260 -1.54 28.01 6.75
CA ALA A 260 -0.45 28.26 7.71
C ALA A 260 0.32 29.56 7.44
N LYS A 261 0.28 30.04 6.19
CA LYS A 261 0.82 31.34 5.78
C LYS A 261 -0.21 32.49 5.92
N ASP A 262 -1.34 32.23 6.57
CA ASP A 262 -2.44 33.17 6.73
C ASP A 262 -3.05 33.67 5.39
N GLN A 263 -3.20 32.74 4.45
CA GLN A 263 -3.70 33.00 3.10
C GLN A 263 -4.97 32.18 2.77
N PRO A 264 -6.09 32.34 3.52
CA PRO A 264 -7.28 31.50 3.38
C PRO A 264 -7.95 31.63 1.99
N ARG A 265 -7.88 32.81 1.36
CA ARG A 265 -8.38 33.00 -0.01
C ARG A 265 -7.58 32.19 -1.04
N GLN A 266 -6.27 32.07 -0.83
CA GLN A 266 -5.41 31.25 -1.69
C GLN A 266 -5.72 29.76 -1.48
N ALA A 267 -5.92 29.32 -0.23
CA ALA A 267 -6.35 27.95 0.08
C ALA A 267 -7.68 27.62 -0.60
N LEU A 268 -8.68 28.53 -0.51
CA LEU A 268 -9.95 28.38 -1.21
C LEU A 268 -9.74 28.22 -2.73
N SER A 269 -8.92 29.07 -3.34
CA SER A 269 -8.61 28.97 -4.77
C SER A 269 -7.93 27.66 -5.16
N ILE A 270 -7.07 27.09 -4.27
CA ILE A 270 -6.44 25.78 -4.50
C ILE A 270 -7.49 24.68 -4.51
N PHE A 271 -8.35 24.66 -3.51
CA PHE A 271 -9.37 23.62 -3.36
C PHE A 271 -10.43 23.70 -4.49
N SER A 272 -10.90 24.91 -4.85
CA SER A 272 -11.92 25.12 -5.89
C SER A 272 -11.51 24.70 -7.31
N ARG A 273 -10.23 24.34 -7.53
CA ARG A 273 -9.78 23.78 -8.82
C ARG A 273 -10.07 22.28 -8.94
N HIS A 274 -10.39 21.61 -7.81
CA HIS A 274 -10.43 20.16 -7.74
C HIS A 274 -11.71 19.64 -7.09
N MET A 275 -12.54 20.51 -6.54
CA MET A 275 -13.79 20.19 -5.85
C MET A 275 -14.81 21.30 -6.05
N THR A 276 -16.07 21.04 -5.71
CA THR A 276 -17.13 22.03 -5.77
C THR A 276 -16.88 23.18 -4.78
N GLU A 277 -17.49 24.35 -5.04
CA GLU A 277 -17.32 25.50 -4.16
C GLU A 277 -17.73 25.23 -2.70
N PRO A 278 -18.88 24.56 -2.42
CA PRO A 278 -19.23 24.16 -1.04
C PRO A 278 -18.18 23.27 -0.37
N GLU A 279 -17.63 22.28 -1.10
CA GLU A 279 -16.57 21.41 -0.59
C GLU A 279 -15.29 22.17 -0.28
N ALA A 280 -14.89 23.06 -1.17
CA ALA A 280 -13.70 23.91 -0.99
C ALA A 280 -13.84 24.82 0.23
N LEU A 281 -15.00 25.46 0.41
CA LEU A 281 -15.31 26.28 1.59
C LEU A 281 -15.31 25.47 2.88
N ASN A 282 -15.93 24.28 2.86
CA ASN A 282 -15.89 23.36 4.00
C ASN A 282 -14.45 22.95 4.35
N ASN A 283 -13.61 22.66 3.37
CA ASN A 283 -12.20 22.29 3.63
C ASN A 283 -11.41 23.45 4.25
N VAL A 284 -11.59 24.67 3.76
CA VAL A 284 -10.98 25.85 4.41
C VAL A 284 -11.40 25.95 5.87
N GLY A 285 -12.72 25.86 6.14
CA GLY A 285 -13.24 25.91 7.52
C GLY A 285 -12.71 24.78 8.39
N TYR A 286 -12.71 23.55 7.90
CA TYR A 286 -12.18 22.39 8.61
C TYR A 286 -10.72 22.55 9.00
N PHE A 287 -9.86 22.95 8.06
CA PHE A 287 -8.44 23.13 8.34
C PHE A 287 -8.15 24.33 9.26
N LEU A 288 -8.94 25.40 9.19
CA LEU A 288 -8.86 26.50 10.15
C LEU A 288 -9.18 26.04 11.59
N ILE A 289 -10.18 25.15 11.76
CA ILE A 289 -10.46 24.54 13.06
C ILE A 289 -9.23 23.76 13.57
N LEU A 290 -8.63 22.93 12.71
CA LEU A 290 -7.46 22.13 13.06
C LEU A 290 -6.24 22.99 13.43
N GLN A 291 -6.12 24.18 12.83
CA GLN A 291 -5.07 25.17 13.18
C GLN A 291 -5.41 26.00 14.43
N GLY A 292 -6.52 25.69 15.10
CA GLY A 292 -6.91 26.42 16.31
C GLY A 292 -7.55 27.78 16.04
N LYS A 293 -8.05 28.03 14.83
CA LYS A 293 -8.72 29.27 14.39
C LYS A 293 -10.23 29.06 14.13
N PRO A 294 -11.02 28.57 15.11
CA PRO A 294 -12.43 28.24 14.90
C PRO A 294 -13.27 29.48 14.54
N ASP A 295 -12.93 30.66 15.08
CA ASP A 295 -13.64 31.91 14.78
C ASP A 295 -13.53 32.26 13.27
N GLU A 296 -12.34 32.08 12.68
CA GLU A 296 -12.13 32.31 11.25
C GLU A 296 -12.78 31.24 10.37
N ALA A 297 -13.00 30.03 10.91
CA ALA A 297 -13.64 28.91 10.19
C ALA A 297 -15.15 29.12 9.96
N ILE A 298 -15.85 29.73 10.95
CA ILE A 298 -17.31 29.87 10.96
C ILE A 298 -17.85 30.47 9.65
N PRO A 299 -17.37 31.62 9.15
CA PRO A 299 -17.92 32.23 7.95
C PRO A 299 -17.72 31.36 6.68
N TYR A 300 -16.64 30.57 6.60
CA TYR A 300 -16.45 29.64 5.47
C TYR A 300 -17.42 28.47 5.54
N LEU A 301 -17.66 27.92 6.73
CA LEU A 301 -18.58 26.80 6.93
C LEU A 301 -20.05 27.20 6.69
N GLN A 302 -20.44 28.42 7.11
CA GLN A 302 -21.75 28.97 6.80
C GLN A 302 -21.94 29.13 5.29
N GLN A 303 -20.96 29.71 4.58
CA GLN A 303 -21.02 29.83 3.13
C GLN A 303 -21.06 28.44 2.44
N ALA A 304 -20.35 27.44 2.98
CA ALA A 304 -20.41 26.08 2.45
C ALA A 304 -21.82 25.49 2.53
N ILE A 305 -22.53 25.75 3.63
CA ILE A 305 -23.92 25.32 3.84
C ILE A 305 -24.86 26.08 2.90
N ASP A 306 -24.76 27.41 2.83
CA ASP A 306 -25.63 28.27 2.05
C ASP A 306 -25.52 28.00 0.54
N LYS A 307 -24.32 27.65 0.06
CA LYS A 307 -24.09 27.36 -1.38
C LYS A 307 -24.37 25.92 -1.78
N ASN A 308 -24.68 25.03 -0.85
CA ASN A 308 -25.05 23.66 -1.18
C ASN A 308 -26.56 23.57 -1.36
N PRO A 309 -27.08 23.09 -2.51
CA PRO A 309 -28.52 23.00 -2.78
C PRO A 309 -29.23 21.94 -1.93
N ALA A 310 -28.49 21.07 -1.23
CA ALA A 310 -29.03 20.04 -0.35
C ALA A 310 -28.42 20.18 1.06
N TYR A 311 -28.96 19.43 2.03
CA TYR A 311 -28.39 19.42 3.38
C TYR A 311 -26.93 18.92 3.35
N TYR A 312 -25.99 19.76 3.79
CA TYR A 312 -24.56 19.46 3.81
C TYR A 312 -24.12 19.04 5.21
N GLU A 313 -24.32 17.77 5.53
CA GLU A 313 -24.07 17.19 6.86
C GLU A 313 -22.65 17.50 7.38
N LEU A 314 -21.63 17.32 6.52
CA LEU A 314 -20.24 17.52 6.93
C LEU A 314 -19.94 18.97 7.32
N ALA A 315 -20.41 19.94 6.54
CA ALA A 315 -20.21 21.35 6.86
C ALA A 315 -20.98 21.76 8.12
N ASN A 316 -22.20 21.23 8.34
CA ASN A 316 -22.96 21.46 9.57
C ASN A 316 -22.22 20.91 10.81
N LYS A 317 -21.71 19.67 10.74
CA LYS A 317 -20.89 19.08 11.83
C LYS A 317 -19.63 19.90 12.14
N ASN A 318 -18.94 20.37 11.09
CA ASN A 318 -17.76 21.21 11.26
C ASN A 318 -18.12 22.58 11.88
N LEU A 319 -19.24 23.20 11.49
CA LEU A 319 -19.72 24.43 12.05
C LEU A 319 -20.08 24.27 13.54
N GLU A 320 -20.82 23.22 13.90
CA GLU A 320 -21.12 22.89 15.29
C GLU A 320 -19.85 22.73 16.13
N ARG A 321 -18.85 22.03 15.60
CA ARG A 321 -17.53 21.87 16.24
C ARG A 321 -16.85 23.21 16.45
N ALA A 322 -16.81 24.09 15.44
CA ALA A 322 -16.22 25.40 15.55
C ALA A 322 -16.89 26.25 16.65
N LEU A 323 -18.23 26.29 16.64
CA LEU A 323 -19.04 27.02 17.62
C LEU A 323 -18.83 26.47 19.05
N ALA A 324 -18.72 25.14 19.22
CA ALA A 324 -18.45 24.54 20.53
C ALA A 324 -17.10 25.00 21.09
N ILE A 325 -16.03 24.95 20.27
CA ILE A 325 -14.68 25.40 20.68
C ILE A 325 -14.67 26.89 21.06
N VAL A 326 -15.38 27.74 20.31
CA VAL A 326 -15.48 29.18 20.62
C VAL A 326 -16.18 29.39 21.95
N ARG A 327 -17.31 28.70 22.24
CA ARG A 327 -18.03 28.80 23.52
C ARG A 327 -17.14 28.37 24.70
N GLU A 328 -16.47 27.20 24.60
CA GLU A 328 -15.57 26.73 25.65
C GLU A 328 -14.47 27.74 25.98
N ARG A 329 -13.92 28.45 24.98
CA ARG A 329 -12.94 29.48 25.18
C ARG A 329 -13.50 30.69 25.92
N GLN A 330 -14.71 31.12 25.61
CA GLN A 330 -15.39 32.24 26.26
C GLN A 330 -15.71 31.90 27.71
N ASP A 331 -16.22 30.70 27.99
CA ASP A 331 -16.53 30.24 29.35
C ASP A 331 -15.27 30.16 30.21
N THR A 332 -14.17 29.60 29.66
CA THR A 332 -12.88 29.52 30.37
C THR A 332 -12.31 30.91 30.67
N SER A 333 -12.43 31.87 29.74
CA SER A 333 -11.95 33.22 29.91
C SER A 333 -12.75 34.00 30.96
N SER A 334 -14.06 33.73 31.10
CA SER A 334 -14.91 34.37 32.09
C SER A 334 -14.66 33.86 33.52
N VAL A 335 -14.23 32.60 33.68
CA VAL A 335 -13.89 32.01 34.99
C VAL A 335 -12.54 32.53 35.51
N VAL A 336 -11.59 32.86 34.63
CA VAL A 336 -10.25 33.39 35.05
C VAL A 336 -10.32 34.87 35.47
N LEU A 337 -11.38 35.56 35.11
CA LEU A 337 -11.58 36.99 35.44
C LEU A 337 -12.42 37.21 36.73
N GLN A 338 -12.84 36.16 37.39
CA GLN A 338 -13.47 36.16 38.74
C GLN A 338 -12.49 35.68 39.79
#